data_298d44b48778f6bacdbaadc37461d146
#
_entry.id   298d44b48778f6bacdbaadc37461d146
#
_cell.length_a   1.000
_cell.length_b   1.000
_cell.length_c   1.000
_cell.angle_alpha   90.00
_cell.angle_beta   90.00
_cell.angle_gamma   90.00
#
_symmetry.space_group_name_H-M   'P 1'
#
loop_
_entity.id
_entity.type
_entity.pdbx_description
1 polymer ?
#
loop_
_entity_poly.entity_id
_entity_poly.type
_entity_poly.pdbx_seq_one_letter_code
_entity_poly.pdbx_strand_id
1 'polypeptide(L)'
;INNSGVTTTTALKGFSYLQAPHSATTQNLAVTVAAKSAAHRYNGTGSSNGYKIDGVEAPILHFTPGKTYRFVHDNTGSHPLKFYLDAGKTHNYTTGVSFQNSYTEITISDTTPAVLHYQCTAHAKMGNSIITHSNAVNTPHSATFKSTLSVEGNTTLGNATSDTINAIARFSSDLLPSSDGVRNIGSSTLEWNNLFLDGTAQIDSLVADTADINGGTVDGVTIGGASAGAGTFTDLTGGNIQVGVTGDNEIDTSSGGLTLDSAGGTVTVDD
;
A
#
# COMPACT_ATOMS: atom_id res chain seq x y z
N ILE A 1 -20.15 -49.69 -10.63
CA ILE A 1 -21.23 -48.91 -10.01
C ILE A 1 -22.24 -49.90 -9.50
N ASN A 2 -22.36 -50.05 -8.20
CA ASN A 2 -23.41 -50.88 -7.64
C ASN A 2 -24.68 -50.02 -7.42
N ASN A 3 -25.84 -50.66 -7.46
CA ASN A 3 -27.14 -49.97 -7.37
C ASN A 3 -27.43 -49.28 -6.01
N SER A 4 -26.51 -49.32 -5.07
CA SER A 4 -26.66 -48.62 -3.77
C SER A 4 -26.08 -47.19 -3.77
N GLY A 5 -25.60 -46.71 -4.90
CA GLY A 5 -25.01 -45.34 -5.00
C GLY A 5 -23.68 -45.14 -4.29
N VAL A 6 -23.11 -46.21 -3.71
CA VAL A 6 -21.79 -46.17 -3.07
C VAL A 6 -20.75 -46.74 -4.02
N THR A 7 -19.88 -45.92 -4.53
CA THR A 7 -18.73 -46.33 -5.32
C THR A 7 -17.56 -46.59 -4.38
N THR A 8 -17.28 -47.83 -4.07
CA THR A 8 -16.06 -48.23 -3.37
C THR A 8 -14.97 -48.45 -4.41
N THR A 9 -14.10 -47.49 -4.64
CA THR A 9 -12.92 -47.68 -5.46
C THR A 9 -11.66 -47.50 -4.61
N THR A 10 -10.83 -48.53 -4.56
CA THR A 10 -9.46 -48.43 -4.03
C THR A 10 -8.52 -47.62 -4.93
N ALA A 11 -9.04 -47.06 -6.03
CA ALA A 11 -8.25 -46.42 -7.08
C ALA A 11 -8.40 -44.90 -7.17
N LEU A 12 -9.15 -44.23 -6.27
CA LEU A 12 -9.24 -42.78 -6.24
C LEU A 12 -8.02 -42.12 -5.58
N LYS A 13 -6.82 -42.63 -5.81
CA LYS A 13 -5.57 -42.08 -5.26
C LYS A 13 -5.26 -40.65 -5.79
N GLY A 14 -5.90 -40.20 -6.85
CA GLY A 14 -5.74 -38.84 -7.38
C GLY A 14 -6.73 -37.81 -6.83
N PHE A 15 -7.78 -38.24 -6.10
CA PHE A 15 -8.84 -37.35 -5.60
C PHE A 15 -8.94 -37.32 -4.08
N SER A 16 -7.95 -37.84 -3.36
CA SER A 16 -7.91 -37.83 -1.88
C SER A 16 -7.85 -36.39 -1.26
N TYR A 17 -7.87 -35.36 -2.07
CA TYR A 17 -7.83 -33.97 -1.64
C TYR A 17 -9.15 -33.22 -1.80
N LEU A 18 -10.20 -33.83 -2.26
CA LEU A 18 -11.56 -33.34 -2.02
C LEU A 18 -11.95 -33.67 -0.56
N GLN A 19 -11.17 -33.18 0.37
CA GLN A 19 -11.51 -33.31 1.78
C GLN A 19 -12.64 -32.34 2.08
N ALA A 20 -13.85 -32.90 2.29
CA ALA A 20 -14.82 -32.23 3.13
C ALA A 20 -14.14 -31.90 4.48
N PRO A 21 -14.43 -30.77 5.12
CA PRO A 21 -13.88 -30.47 6.43
C PRO A 21 -14.05 -31.66 7.36
N HIS A 22 -12.97 -32.17 7.94
CA HIS A 22 -13.05 -33.30 8.86
C HIS A 22 -13.95 -32.93 10.06
N SER A 23 -14.69 -33.87 10.61
CA SER A 23 -15.60 -33.63 11.75
C SER A 23 -14.84 -33.37 13.04
N ALA A 24 -13.63 -33.92 13.20
CA ALA A 24 -12.78 -33.72 14.37
C ALA A 24 -12.22 -32.28 14.40
N THR A 25 -11.97 -31.77 15.61
CA THR A 25 -11.30 -30.49 15.80
C THR A 25 -9.84 -30.55 15.33
N THR A 26 -9.16 -31.67 15.57
CA THR A 26 -7.77 -31.91 15.17
C THR A 26 -7.70 -33.12 14.23
N GLN A 27 -7.06 -32.94 13.08
CA GLN A 27 -6.72 -34.03 12.15
C GLN A 27 -5.25 -34.40 12.30
N ASN A 28 -4.96 -35.68 12.56
CA ASN A 28 -3.61 -36.19 12.54
C ASN A 28 -3.21 -36.59 11.13
N LEU A 29 -2.01 -36.24 10.73
CA LEU A 29 -1.38 -36.52 9.45
C LEU A 29 -0.08 -37.26 9.74
N ALA A 30 0.03 -38.52 9.34
CA ALA A 30 1.24 -39.32 9.54
C ALA A 30 2.34 -38.83 8.57
N VAL A 31 3.51 -38.50 9.10
CA VAL A 31 4.64 -38.04 8.29
C VAL A 31 5.75 -39.04 8.33
N THR A 32 6.22 -39.44 7.16
CA THR A 32 7.40 -40.31 6.99
C THR A 32 8.37 -39.69 5.99
N VAL A 33 9.61 -40.15 6.00
CA VAL A 33 10.67 -39.69 5.10
C VAL A 33 11.08 -40.83 4.19
N ALA A 34 11.19 -40.56 2.89
CA ALA A 34 11.66 -41.55 1.91
C ALA A 34 12.42 -40.86 0.76
N ALA A 35 13.19 -41.61 0.00
CA ALA A 35 13.80 -41.13 -1.22
C ALA A 35 12.73 -40.61 -2.18
N LYS A 36 13.00 -39.44 -2.82
CA LYS A 36 12.12 -38.84 -3.82
C LYS A 36 12.02 -39.71 -5.06
N SER A 37 10.81 -39.88 -5.56
CA SER A 37 10.55 -40.46 -6.88
C SER A 37 10.33 -39.37 -7.93
N ALA A 38 10.12 -39.75 -9.19
CA ALA A 38 9.73 -38.83 -10.26
C ALA A 38 8.40 -38.10 -10.00
N ALA A 39 7.57 -38.60 -9.06
CA ALA A 39 6.31 -37.94 -8.66
C ALA A 39 6.51 -36.81 -7.69
N HIS A 40 7.68 -36.66 -7.08
CA HIS A 40 7.94 -35.58 -6.15
C HIS A 40 8.13 -34.25 -6.90
N ARG A 41 7.39 -33.19 -6.51
CA ARG A 41 7.49 -31.84 -7.11
C ARG A 41 8.93 -31.34 -7.28
N TYR A 42 9.80 -31.69 -6.33
CA TYR A 42 11.21 -31.26 -6.31
C TYR A 42 12.15 -32.44 -6.55
N ASN A 43 11.79 -33.40 -7.41
CA ASN A 43 12.71 -34.48 -7.79
C ASN A 43 13.95 -33.88 -8.46
N GLY A 44 15.12 -34.34 -8.09
CA GLY A 44 16.40 -33.82 -8.59
C GLY A 44 16.81 -32.45 -8.03
N THR A 45 16.04 -31.87 -7.09
CA THR A 45 16.34 -30.55 -6.51
C THR A 45 16.30 -30.62 -4.98
N GLY A 46 17.32 -30.03 -4.32
CA GLY A 46 17.45 -30.04 -2.87
C GLY A 46 17.81 -31.41 -2.31
N SER A 47 17.20 -31.82 -1.19
CA SER A 47 17.43 -33.14 -0.58
C SER A 47 17.03 -34.27 -1.52
N SER A 48 17.76 -35.41 -1.49
CA SER A 48 17.36 -36.66 -2.14
C SER A 48 16.13 -37.30 -1.47
N ASN A 49 15.85 -36.97 -0.20
CA ASN A 49 14.70 -37.41 0.54
C ASN A 49 13.56 -36.37 0.52
N GLY A 50 12.32 -36.85 0.61
CA GLY A 50 11.10 -36.06 0.72
C GLY A 50 10.17 -36.58 1.80
N TYR A 51 9.23 -35.74 2.22
CA TYR A 51 8.15 -36.17 3.11
C TYR A 51 7.09 -36.98 2.35
N LYS A 52 6.53 -37.97 3.04
CA LYS A 52 5.25 -38.55 2.69
C LYS A 52 4.25 -38.23 3.78
N ILE A 53 3.10 -37.73 3.38
CA ILE A 53 1.98 -37.43 4.27
C ILE A 53 0.91 -38.49 4.03
N ASP A 54 0.56 -39.25 5.06
CA ASP A 54 -0.36 -40.40 4.97
C ASP A 54 -0.01 -41.35 3.82
N GLY A 55 1.31 -41.54 3.61
CA GLY A 55 1.86 -42.43 2.57
C GLY A 55 1.95 -41.79 1.18
N VAL A 56 1.40 -40.59 0.95
CA VAL A 56 1.48 -39.88 -0.32
C VAL A 56 2.71 -38.96 -0.35
N GLU A 57 3.46 -39.02 -1.45
CA GLU A 57 4.72 -38.26 -1.59
C GLU A 57 4.46 -36.79 -1.80
N ALA A 58 4.93 -35.95 -0.87
CA ALA A 58 4.85 -34.49 -0.85
C ALA A 58 3.57 -33.92 -1.48
N PRO A 59 2.37 -34.27 -0.96
CA PRO A 59 1.13 -33.78 -1.52
C PRO A 59 0.96 -32.26 -1.34
N ILE A 60 0.17 -31.62 -2.22
CA ILE A 60 -0.43 -30.32 -1.90
C ILE A 60 -1.55 -30.61 -0.89
N LEU A 61 -1.53 -29.93 0.24
CA LEU A 61 -2.52 -30.10 1.29
C LEU A 61 -3.58 -29.00 1.20
N HIS A 62 -4.81 -29.34 1.57
CA HIS A 62 -5.94 -28.42 1.65
C HIS A 62 -6.44 -28.36 3.09
N PHE A 63 -6.33 -27.21 3.72
CA PHE A 63 -6.72 -26.96 5.10
C PHE A 63 -7.89 -26.01 5.18
N THR A 64 -8.69 -26.13 6.21
CA THR A 64 -9.91 -25.33 6.41
C THR A 64 -9.77 -24.45 7.65
N PRO A 65 -10.12 -23.17 7.60
CA PRO A 65 -10.18 -22.30 8.78
C PRO A 65 -11.05 -22.89 9.89
N GLY A 66 -10.67 -22.66 11.14
CA GLY A 66 -11.31 -23.23 12.33
C GLY A 66 -10.89 -24.66 12.67
N LYS A 67 -9.95 -25.25 11.92
CA LYS A 67 -9.45 -26.63 12.14
C LYS A 67 -7.97 -26.64 12.46
N THR A 68 -7.56 -27.69 13.18
CA THR A 68 -6.18 -27.96 13.55
C THR A 68 -5.67 -29.19 12.80
N TYR A 69 -4.45 -29.12 12.31
CA TYR A 69 -3.78 -30.19 11.57
C TYR A 69 -2.46 -30.52 12.24
N ARG A 70 -2.30 -31.78 12.65
CA ARG A 70 -1.13 -32.25 13.38
C ARG A 70 -0.33 -33.21 12.53
N PHE A 71 0.87 -32.81 12.18
CA PHE A 71 1.87 -33.61 11.49
C PHE A 71 2.63 -34.45 12.50
N VAL A 72 2.30 -35.73 12.57
CA VAL A 72 2.85 -36.67 13.56
C VAL A 72 4.12 -37.30 13.01
N HIS A 73 5.26 -36.97 13.58
CA HIS A 73 6.57 -37.52 13.27
C HIS A 73 7.60 -37.15 14.33
N ASP A 74 8.76 -37.78 14.29
CA ASP A 74 9.87 -37.46 15.17
C ASP A 74 10.57 -36.18 14.71
N ASN A 75 10.33 -35.07 15.43
CA ASN A 75 10.97 -33.78 15.20
C ASN A 75 12.37 -33.67 15.83
N THR A 76 12.78 -34.64 16.64
CA THR A 76 14.13 -34.70 17.22
C THR A 76 15.15 -35.32 16.29
N GLY A 77 14.68 -35.98 15.23
CA GLY A 77 15.52 -36.56 14.19
C GLY A 77 16.07 -35.57 13.18
N SER A 78 16.64 -36.08 12.10
CA SER A 78 17.33 -35.30 11.08
C SER A 78 16.39 -34.41 10.22
N HIS A 79 15.08 -34.63 10.30
CA HIS A 79 14.10 -33.98 9.41
C HIS A 79 12.94 -33.30 10.16
N PRO A 80 13.20 -32.31 11.02
CA PRO A 80 12.14 -31.57 11.71
C PRO A 80 11.29 -30.78 10.71
N LEU A 81 9.95 -30.87 10.84
CA LEU A 81 9.01 -30.19 9.95
C LEU A 81 8.57 -28.85 10.52
N LYS A 82 8.63 -27.80 9.71
CA LYS A 82 8.07 -26.48 10.02
C LYS A 82 7.29 -25.91 8.83
N PHE A 83 6.56 -24.81 9.09
CA PHE A 83 5.80 -24.08 8.09
C PHE A 83 6.51 -22.79 7.68
N TYR A 84 6.36 -22.45 6.41
CA TYR A 84 7.01 -21.28 5.80
C TYR A 84 6.06 -20.57 4.86
N LEU A 85 6.28 -19.26 4.66
CA LEU A 85 5.56 -18.46 3.67
C LEU A 85 6.05 -18.72 2.24
N ASP A 86 7.21 -19.34 2.08
CA ASP A 86 7.83 -19.62 0.79
C ASP A 86 8.50 -21.00 0.74
N ALA A 87 8.59 -21.56 -0.46
CA ALA A 87 9.21 -22.87 -0.68
C ALA A 87 10.74 -22.89 -0.47
N GLY A 88 11.38 -21.72 -0.42
CA GLY A 88 12.80 -21.53 -0.15
C GLY A 88 13.15 -21.54 1.32
N LYS A 89 12.14 -21.49 2.21
CA LYS A 89 12.28 -21.44 3.67
C LYS A 89 12.93 -20.14 4.20
N THR A 90 12.79 -19.04 3.49
CA THR A 90 13.39 -17.77 3.90
C THR A 90 12.58 -17.11 5.02
N HIS A 91 11.27 -17.40 5.10
CA HIS A 91 10.36 -16.82 6.08
C HIS A 91 9.58 -17.92 6.80
N ASN A 92 9.94 -18.16 8.06
CA ASN A 92 9.27 -19.12 8.92
C ASN A 92 7.89 -18.61 9.36
N TYR A 93 6.86 -19.45 9.31
CA TYR A 93 5.52 -19.13 9.78
C TYR A 93 5.26 -19.82 11.12
N THR A 94 4.89 -19.05 12.14
CA THR A 94 4.73 -19.54 13.52
C THR A 94 3.38 -19.22 14.15
N THR A 95 2.54 -18.40 13.52
CA THR A 95 1.24 -18.04 14.09
C THR A 95 0.30 -19.25 14.07
N GLY A 96 -0.26 -19.58 15.23
CA GLY A 96 -1.11 -20.76 15.38
C GLY A 96 -0.36 -22.10 15.31
N VAL A 97 0.98 -22.09 15.37
CA VAL A 97 1.83 -23.28 15.28
C VAL A 97 2.33 -23.71 16.66
N SER A 98 2.23 -25.01 16.95
CA SER A 98 2.88 -25.68 18.07
C SER A 98 3.91 -26.68 17.53
N PHE A 99 5.14 -26.56 17.99
CA PHE A 99 6.26 -27.41 17.60
C PHE A 99 6.70 -28.26 18.79
N GLN A 100 6.48 -29.58 18.68
CA GLN A 100 6.80 -30.57 19.71
C GLN A 100 7.75 -31.64 19.17
N ASN A 101 8.35 -32.44 20.06
CA ASN A 101 9.28 -33.48 19.66
C ASN A 101 8.65 -34.56 18.76
N SER A 102 7.39 -34.89 18.99
CA SER A 102 6.67 -35.95 18.26
C SER A 102 5.68 -35.47 17.22
N TYR A 103 5.48 -34.14 17.08
CA TYR A 103 4.59 -33.56 16.07
C TYR A 103 4.85 -32.08 15.86
N THR A 104 4.42 -31.58 14.72
CA THR A 104 4.20 -30.15 14.47
C THR A 104 2.72 -29.96 14.16
N GLU A 105 2.09 -29.00 14.82
CA GLU A 105 0.66 -28.73 14.70
C GLU A 105 0.43 -27.29 14.26
N ILE A 106 -0.59 -27.09 13.43
CA ILE A 106 -1.05 -25.78 13.00
C ILE A 106 -2.56 -25.66 13.11
N THR A 107 -3.04 -24.59 13.74
CA THR A 107 -4.45 -24.19 13.73
C THR A 107 -4.66 -23.13 12.67
N ILE A 108 -5.55 -23.41 11.73
CA ILE A 108 -5.87 -22.50 10.62
C ILE A 108 -6.98 -21.53 11.05
N SER A 109 -6.79 -20.27 10.77
CA SER A 109 -7.77 -19.19 10.96
C SER A 109 -8.01 -18.45 9.64
N ASP A 110 -9.01 -17.56 9.59
CA ASP A 110 -9.27 -16.72 8.42
C ASP A 110 -8.12 -15.74 8.12
N THR A 111 -7.23 -15.50 9.09
CA THR A 111 -6.03 -14.67 8.93
C THR A 111 -4.76 -15.46 8.62
N THR A 112 -4.82 -16.81 8.59
CA THR A 112 -3.68 -17.64 8.14
C THR A 112 -3.43 -17.36 6.67
N PRO A 113 -2.15 -17.19 6.21
CA PRO A 113 -1.86 -16.99 4.79
C PRO A 113 -2.52 -18.04 3.89
N ALA A 114 -3.13 -17.61 2.77
CA ALA A 114 -3.83 -18.51 1.84
C ALA A 114 -2.94 -19.64 1.32
N VAL A 115 -1.62 -19.41 1.25
CA VAL A 115 -0.62 -20.41 0.88
C VAL A 115 0.48 -20.45 1.92
N LEU A 116 0.74 -21.66 2.42
CA LEU A 116 1.90 -22.00 3.25
C LEU A 116 2.70 -23.12 2.60
N HIS A 117 3.89 -23.38 3.12
CA HIS A 117 4.74 -24.50 2.70
C HIS A 117 5.19 -25.28 3.93
N TYR A 118 5.04 -26.62 3.91
CA TYR A 118 5.65 -27.49 4.91
C TYR A 118 6.99 -27.97 4.40
N GLN A 119 8.05 -27.76 5.18
CA GLN A 119 9.42 -28.07 4.78
C GLN A 119 10.25 -28.57 5.98
N CYS A 120 11.30 -29.30 5.67
CA CYS A 120 12.31 -29.65 6.67
C CYS A 120 13.17 -28.43 7.03
N THR A 121 13.47 -28.25 8.31
CA THR A 121 14.35 -27.16 8.75
C THR A 121 15.78 -27.34 8.24
N ALA A 122 16.29 -28.58 8.28
CA ALA A 122 17.66 -28.89 7.91
C ALA A 122 17.86 -29.04 6.39
N HIS A 123 16.92 -29.66 5.69
CA HIS A 123 17.07 -30.04 4.28
C HIS A 123 16.08 -29.30 3.38
N ALA A 124 16.55 -28.89 2.20
CA ALA A 124 15.75 -28.12 1.26
C ALA A 124 14.80 -29.01 0.44
N LYS A 125 13.61 -28.48 0.12
CA LYS A 125 12.70 -29.03 -0.86
C LYS A 125 12.16 -30.43 -0.54
N MET A 126 11.95 -30.75 0.75
CA MET A 126 11.39 -32.04 1.18
C MET A 126 9.86 -32.11 1.18
N GLY A 127 9.19 -30.98 1.30
CA GLY A 127 7.72 -30.88 1.36
C GLY A 127 7.11 -30.16 0.16
N ASN A 128 5.90 -29.66 0.33
CA ASN A 128 5.12 -28.97 -0.71
C ASN A 128 4.29 -27.81 -0.12
N SER A 129 3.30 -27.35 -0.85
CA SER A 129 2.41 -26.27 -0.48
C SER A 129 1.20 -26.78 0.33
N ILE A 130 0.64 -25.87 1.11
CA ILE A 130 -0.64 -25.98 1.80
C ILE A 130 -1.52 -24.85 1.31
N ILE A 131 -2.74 -25.16 0.87
CA ILE A 131 -3.78 -24.19 0.56
C ILE A 131 -4.71 -24.14 1.77
N THR A 132 -4.82 -22.99 2.41
CA THR A 132 -5.51 -22.84 3.69
C THR A 132 -6.97 -22.44 3.56
N HIS A 133 -7.43 -22.10 2.34
CA HIS A 133 -8.79 -21.59 2.10
C HIS A 133 -9.17 -20.37 2.97
N SER A 134 -8.18 -19.62 3.46
CA SER A 134 -8.34 -18.34 4.13
C SER A 134 -8.38 -17.20 3.12
N ASN A 135 -8.71 -15.99 3.59
CA ASN A 135 -8.76 -14.77 2.77
C ASN A 135 -7.47 -13.93 2.86
N ALA A 136 -6.49 -14.35 3.65
CA ALA A 136 -5.28 -13.57 3.86
C ALA A 136 -4.21 -13.88 2.79
N VAL A 137 -3.82 -12.87 2.04
CA VAL A 137 -2.63 -12.92 1.17
C VAL A 137 -1.46 -12.31 1.93
N ASN A 138 -0.55 -13.15 2.39
CA ASN A 138 0.69 -12.74 3.05
C ASN A 138 1.86 -13.35 2.29
N THR A 139 2.62 -12.48 1.61
CA THR A 139 3.80 -12.88 0.84
C THR A 139 5.04 -12.24 1.45
N PRO A 140 6.14 -12.98 1.61
CA PRO A 140 7.40 -12.41 2.09
C PRO A 140 8.10 -11.54 1.05
N HIS A 141 7.58 -11.51 -0.17
CA HIS A 141 8.10 -10.79 -1.33
C HIS A 141 6.97 -10.03 -2.02
N SER A 142 7.31 -9.30 -3.09
CA SER A 142 6.33 -8.55 -3.88
C SER A 142 5.18 -9.41 -4.39
N ALA A 143 3.96 -8.90 -4.30
CA ALA A 143 2.81 -9.41 -5.03
C ALA A 143 2.68 -8.65 -6.35
N THR A 144 2.53 -9.36 -7.47
CA THR A 144 2.35 -8.75 -8.79
C THR A 144 0.96 -9.08 -9.34
N PHE A 145 0.19 -8.05 -9.62
CA PHE A 145 -1.10 -8.16 -10.31
C PHE A 145 -0.89 -7.74 -11.77
N LYS A 146 -1.00 -8.69 -12.70
CA LYS A 146 -0.78 -8.45 -14.15
C LYS A 146 -1.98 -7.81 -14.85
N SER A 147 -3.07 -7.58 -14.14
CA SER A 147 -4.30 -6.95 -14.60
C SER A 147 -4.80 -5.99 -13.51
N THR A 148 -6.06 -5.66 -13.51
CA THR A 148 -6.68 -4.74 -12.56
C THR A 148 -6.73 -5.34 -11.15
N LEU A 149 -6.34 -4.56 -10.15
CA LEU A 149 -6.69 -4.81 -8.75
C LEU A 149 -7.91 -3.95 -8.41
N SER A 150 -9.04 -4.59 -8.10
CA SER A 150 -10.24 -3.92 -7.58
C SER A 150 -10.32 -4.14 -6.07
N VAL A 151 -10.44 -3.07 -5.32
CA VAL A 151 -10.61 -3.09 -3.86
C VAL A 151 -11.92 -2.36 -3.53
N GLU A 152 -12.90 -3.10 -3.02
CA GLU A 152 -14.23 -2.56 -2.69
C GLU A 152 -14.28 -1.88 -1.31
N GLY A 153 -13.27 -2.04 -0.50
CA GLY A 153 -13.14 -1.45 0.82
C GLY A 153 -12.01 -0.45 0.93
N ASN A 154 -11.68 -0.05 2.16
CA ASN A 154 -10.57 0.84 2.43
C ASN A 154 -9.23 0.18 2.09
N THR A 155 -8.30 0.97 1.57
CA THR A 155 -6.93 0.54 1.26
C THR A 155 -5.95 1.31 2.14
N THR A 156 -5.06 0.58 2.81
CA THR A 156 -3.89 1.16 3.48
C THR A 156 -2.64 0.79 2.69
N LEU A 157 -1.88 1.78 2.26
CA LEU A 157 -0.62 1.60 1.53
C LEU A 157 0.53 2.10 2.40
N GLY A 158 1.43 1.19 2.75
CA GLY A 158 2.52 1.44 3.68
C GLY A 158 2.11 1.34 5.16
N ASN A 159 3.07 1.06 6.02
CA ASN A 159 2.91 0.99 7.47
C ASN A 159 3.95 1.84 8.23
N ALA A 160 4.84 2.51 7.50
CA ALA A 160 5.87 3.41 8.02
C ALA A 160 6.02 4.66 7.14
N THR A 161 6.55 5.74 7.72
CA THR A 161 6.81 6.99 6.99
C THR A 161 7.94 6.89 5.96
N SER A 162 8.73 5.80 6.02
CA SER A 162 9.74 5.46 5.01
C SER A 162 9.17 4.78 3.77
N ASP A 163 7.93 4.31 3.81
CA ASP A 163 7.31 3.64 2.69
C ASP A 163 6.92 4.64 1.60
N THR A 164 7.06 4.24 0.34
CA THR A 164 6.79 5.11 -0.81
C THR A 164 5.73 4.51 -1.73
N ILE A 165 4.92 5.36 -2.32
CA ILE A 165 3.98 5.01 -3.38
C ILE A 165 4.56 5.52 -4.70
N ASN A 166 4.96 4.60 -5.58
CA ASN A 166 5.37 4.93 -6.94
C ASN A 166 4.18 4.79 -7.90
N ALA A 167 3.44 5.88 -8.10
CA ALA A 167 2.29 5.92 -9.00
C ALA A 167 2.72 6.44 -10.37
N ILE A 168 2.94 5.54 -11.33
CA ILE A 168 3.23 5.88 -12.74
C ILE A 168 1.93 6.21 -13.49
N ALA A 169 0.79 5.69 -13.02
CA ALA A 169 -0.52 5.89 -13.60
C ALA A 169 -1.12 7.26 -13.23
N ARG A 170 -2.18 7.65 -13.96
CA ARG A 170 -2.95 8.86 -13.72
C ARG A 170 -4.15 8.56 -12.83
N PHE A 171 -4.57 9.54 -12.05
CA PHE A 171 -5.86 9.52 -11.36
C PHE A 171 -6.96 9.91 -12.35
N SER A 172 -8.01 9.11 -12.43
CA SER A 172 -9.18 9.37 -13.28
C SER A 172 -10.38 9.90 -12.48
N SER A 173 -10.19 10.14 -11.19
CA SER A 173 -11.19 10.68 -10.26
C SER A 173 -10.59 11.81 -9.43
N ASP A 174 -11.45 12.55 -8.73
CA ASP A 174 -11.03 13.56 -7.77
C ASP A 174 -10.24 12.96 -6.60
N LEU A 175 -9.28 13.71 -6.08
CA LEU A 175 -8.56 13.40 -4.85
C LEU A 175 -9.19 14.21 -3.71
N LEU A 176 -10.16 13.61 -3.02
CA LEU A 176 -10.86 14.26 -1.93
C LEU A 176 -10.26 13.88 -0.57
N PRO A 177 -10.02 14.84 0.33
CA PRO A 177 -9.63 14.53 1.70
C PRO A 177 -10.80 13.90 2.47
N SER A 178 -10.49 13.07 3.47
CA SER A 178 -11.51 12.41 4.31
C SER A 178 -12.26 13.37 5.24
N SER A 179 -11.74 14.59 5.43
CA SER A 179 -12.32 15.64 6.30
C SER A 179 -11.87 16.99 5.81
N ASP A 180 -12.77 17.98 5.90
CA ASP A 180 -12.53 19.35 5.54
C ASP A 180 -11.50 20.01 6.47
N GLY A 181 -10.56 20.77 5.89
CA GLY A 181 -9.57 21.58 6.62
C GLY A 181 -8.55 20.81 7.47
N VAL A 182 -8.45 19.47 7.34
CA VAL A 182 -7.62 18.64 8.25
C VAL A 182 -6.42 17.98 7.54
N ARG A 183 -6.43 17.89 6.21
CA ARG A 183 -5.40 17.16 5.45
C ARG A 183 -4.55 18.11 4.60
N ASN A 184 -3.25 17.94 4.65
CA ASN A 184 -2.28 18.73 3.89
C ASN A 184 -1.79 17.97 2.64
N ILE A 185 -1.36 18.73 1.64
CA ILE A 185 -0.57 18.23 0.52
C ILE A 185 0.87 18.66 0.78
N GLY A 186 1.71 17.73 1.25
CA GLY A 186 3.07 18.03 1.69
C GLY A 186 3.18 18.44 3.15
N SER A 187 4.36 18.85 3.58
CA SER A 187 4.68 19.35 4.93
C SER A 187 5.78 20.41 4.83
N SER A 188 6.09 21.08 5.95
CA SER A 188 7.19 22.09 6.00
C SER A 188 8.59 21.53 5.72
N THR A 189 8.75 20.20 5.64
CA THR A 189 10.03 19.53 5.38
C THR A 189 10.00 18.63 4.14
N LEU A 190 8.78 18.35 3.59
CA LEU A 190 8.56 17.56 2.40
C LEU A 190 7.57 18.30 1.51
N GLU A 191 8.09 19.14 0.65
CA GLU A 191 7.34 20.03 -0.22
C GLU A 191 7.23 19.49 -1.64
N TRP A 192 6.15 19.85 -2.33
CA TRP A 192 6.02 19.58 -3.75
C TRP A 192 6.82 20.60 -4.56
N ASN A 193 7.56 20.14 -5.55
CA ASN A 193 8.36 21.02 -6.39
C ASN A 193 7.49 21.99 -7.22
N ASN A 194 6.45 21.47 -7.88
CA ASN A 194 5.55 22.25 -8.72
C ASN A 194 4.11 21.77 -8.60
N LEU A 195 3.17 22.69 -8.74
CA LEU A 195 1.75 22.42 -8.90
C LEU A 195 1.27 23.04 -10.22
N PHE A 196 0.78 22.21 -11.16
CA PHE A 196 0.21 22.66 -12.42
C PHE A 196 -1.30 22.47 -12.41
N LEU A 197 -2.06 23.54 -12.58
CA LEU A 197 -3.51 23.54 -12.65
C LEU A 197 -3.97 24.21 -13.95
N ASP A 198 -4.87 23.55 -14.67
CA ASP A 198 -5.55 24.10 -15.86
C ASP A 198 -6.98 24.54 -15.48
N GLY A 199 -7.12 25.38 -14.51
CA GLY A 199 -8.42 25.80 -13.98
C GLY A 199 -8.27 26.78 -12.84
N THR A 200 -9.26 26.81 -11.97
CA THR A 200 -9.30 27.73 -10.83
C THR A 200 -8.68 27.11 -9.59
N ALA A 201 -7.77 27.83 -8.93
CA ALA A 201 -7.35 27.53 -7.56
C ALA A 201 -8.17 28.39 -6.60
N GLN A 202 -8.97 27.77 -5.73
CA GLN A 202 -9.61 28.48 -4.61
C GLN A 202 -8.72 28.31 -3.37
N ILE A 203 -8.20 29.40 -2.85
CA ILE A 203 -7.25 29.42 -1.74
C ILE A 203 -7.70 30.44 -0.72
N ASP A 204 -8.04 30.01 0.49
CA ASP A 204 -8.51 30.92 1.56
C ASP A 204 -7.40 31.84 2.07
N SER A 205 -6.17 31.35 2.10
CA SER A 205 -4.99 32.13 2.48
C SER A 205 -3.77 31.67 1.70
N LEU A 206 -3.10 32.55 0.98
CA LEU A 206 -1.86 32.31 0.27
C LEU A 206 -0.69 32.97 1.01
N VAL A 207 0.28 32.17 1.46
CA VAL A 207 1.58 32.63 1.92
C VAL A 207 2.61 32.23 0.87
N ALA A 208 3.27 33.17 0.25
CA ALA A 208 4.29 32.91 -0.77
C ALA A 208 5.48 33.86 -0.55
N ASP A 209 6.70 33.34 -0.68
CA ASP A 209 7.92 34.15 -0.60
C ASP A 209 8.02 35.12 -1.79
N THR A 210 7.57 34.68 -2.95
CA THR A 210 7.44 35.51 -4.17
C THR A 210 6.16 35.12 -4.90
N ALA A 211 5.46 36.11 -5.44
CA ALA A 211 4.31 35.88 -6.32
C ALA A 211 4.54 36.64 -7.63
N ASP A 212 4.48 35.94 -8.76
CA ASP A 212 4.52 36.49 -10.12
C ASP A 212 3.12 36.36 -10.75
N ILE A 213 2.40 37.47 -10.94
CA ILE A 213 1.06 37.50 -11.51
C ILE A 213 1.15 38.11 -12.90
N ASN A 214 1.29 37.28 -13.93
CA ASN A 214 1.53 37.72 -15.31
C ASN A 214 0.29 38.25 -16.06
N GLY A 215 -0.87 38.27 -15.42
CA GLY A 215 -2.11 38.78 -16.00
C GLY A 215 -3.29 38.63 -15.07
N GLY A 216 -4.44 39.23 -15.44
CA GLY A 216 -5.66 39.16 -14.64
C GLY A 216 -5.92 40.44 -13.83
N THR A 217 -6.88 40.34 -12.93
CA THR A 217 -7.26 41.43 -12.00
C THR A 217 -6.98 41.01 -10.55
N VAL A 218 -6.63 41.98 -9.74
CA VAL A 218 -6.46 41.83 -8.30
C VAL A 218 -7.47 42.78 -7.63
N ASP A 219 -8.62 42.22 -7.23
CA ASP A 219 -9.74 42.99 -6.70
C ASP A 219 -9.78 42.95 -5.17
N GLY A 220 -10.14 44.08 -4.55
CA GLY A 220 -10.38 44.18 -3.12
C GLY A 220 -9.14 44.01 -2.24
N VAL A 221 -7.94 44.26 -2.74
CA VAL A 221 -6.67 43.97 -2.07
C VAL A 221 -6.06 45.22 -1.44
N THR A 222 -5.54 45.05 -0.21
CA THR A 222 -4.62 46.03 0.40
C THR A 222 -3.18 45.62 0.09
N ILE A 223 -2.45 46.40 -0.70
CA ILE A 223 -1.05 46.11 -1.03
C ILE A 223 -0.15 46.74 0.03
N GLY A 224 0.68 45.96 0.71
CA GLY A 224 1.62 46.44 1.72
C GLY A 224 1.00 46.81 3.06
N GLY A 225 -0.05 46.11 3.50
CA GLY A 225 -0.80 46.43 4.72
C GLY A 225 0.00 46.41 6.02
N ALA A 226 1.06 45.61 6.16
CA ALA A 226 1.92 45.56 7.35
C ALA A 226 3.29 46.22 7.12
N SER A 227 3.83 46.13 5.92
CA SER A 227 5.12 46.71 5.54
C SER A 227 5.08 46.98 4.05
N ALA A 228 4.92 48.24 3.69
CA ALA A 228 4.85 48.65 2.30
C ALA A 228 6.22 48.58 1.63
N GLY A 229 6.30 47.86 0.50
CA GLY A 229 7.44 47.94 -0.42
C GLY A 229 7.21 48.96 -1.51
N ALA A 230 8.24 49.30 -2.29
CA ALA A 230 8.10 50.12 -3.47
C ALA A 230 7.22 49.43 -4.53
N GLY A 231 6.19 50.09 -5.01
CA GLY A 231 5.37 49.67 -6.14
C GLY A 231 5.81 50.43 -7.41
N THR A 232 6.08 49.69 -8.50
CA THR A 232 6.33 50.30 -9.83
C THR A 232 5.11 50.02 -10.70
N PHE A 233 4.52 51.10 -11.20
CA PHE A 233 3.36 51.04 -12.09
C PHE A 233 3.69 51.73 -13.41
N THR A 234 3.34 51.13 -14.54
CA THR A 234 3.43 51.78 -15.85
C THR A 234 2.36 52.84 -15.97
N ASP A 235 1.15 52.49 -15.56
CA ASP A 235 0.00 53.38 -15.51
C ASP A 235 -0.77 53.14 -14.21
N LEU A 236 -1.11 54.24 -13.50
CA LEU A 236 -1.96 54.18 -12.31
C LEU A 236 -3.24 54.95 -12.60
N THR A 237 -4.34 54.24 -12.86
CA THR A 237 -5.65 54.84 -13.13
C THR A 237 -6.60 54.51 -12.00
N GLY A 238 -7.22 55.48 -11.39
CA GLY A 238 -8.13 55.28 -10.26
C GLY A 238 -9.18 56.37 -10.14
N GLY A 239 -10.26 56.12 -9.39
CA GLY A 239 -11.27 57.17 -9.08
C GLY A 239 -10.69 58.26 -8.19
N ASN A 240 -10.07 57.87 -7.08
CA ASN A 240 -9.31 58.80 -6.21
C ASN A 240 -7.95 58.18 -5.91
N ILE A 241 -6.89 58.87 -6.22
CA ILE A 241 -5.52 58.48 -5.85
C ILE A 241 -5.12 59.37 -4.68
N GLN A 242 -4.96 58.79 -3.49
CA GLN A 242 -4.47 59.47 -2.31
C GLN A 242 -2.99 59.13 -2.10
N VAL A 243 -2.12 60.15 -2.17
CA VAL A 243 -0.68 59.97 -1.96
C VAL A 243 -0.36 60.46 -0.55
N GLY A 244 0.01 59.53 0.32
CA GLY A 244 0.38 59.78 1.70
C GLY A 244 -0.77 60.16 2.63
N VAL A 245 -0.69 59.74 3.88
CA VAL A 245 -1.65 60.03 4.96
C VAL A 245 -0.94 60.64 6.18
N THR A 246 0.37 60.41 6.31
CA THR A 246 1.19 60.92 7.42
C THR A 246 2.61 61.19 6.95
N GLY A 247 3.17 62.31 7.33
CA GLY A 247 4.53 62.76 6.97
C GLY A 247 4.61 63.54 5.65
N ASP A 248 5.81 63.93 5.28
CA ASP A 248 6.07 64.60 4.03
C ASP A 248 5.95 63.67 2.86
N ASN A 249 5.21 64.09 1.84
CA ASN A 249 4.96 63.27 0.64
C ASN A 249 5.53 63.97 -0.57
N GLU A 250 6.22 63.26 -1.42
CA GLU A 250 6.86 63.85 -2.62
C GLU A 250 6.33 63.14 -3.87
N ILE A 251 6.02 63.96 -4.88
CA ILE A 251 5.81 63.45 -6.25
C ILE A 251 7.01 63.93 -7.06
N ASP A 252 8.01 63.05 -7.22
CA ASP A 252 9.23 63.40 -7.95
C ASP A 252 9.22 62.84 -9.37
N THR A 253 9.71 63.63 -10.33
CA THR A 253 9.88 63.20 -11.72
C THR A 253 11.36 63.17 -12.06
N SER A 254 11.94 61.94 -12.29
CA SER A 254 13.36 61.78 -12.63
C SER A 254 13.75 62.46 -13.98
N SER A 255 12.82 62.62 -14.87
CA SER A 255 12.96 63.35 -16.14
C SER A 255 11.59 63.75 -16.68
N GLY A 256 11.46 64.95 -17.21
CA GLY A 256 10.18 65.50 -17.70
C GLY A 256 9.46 66.27 -16.64
N GLY A 257 8.41 66.98 -17.03
CA GLY A 257 7.60 67.86 -16.13
C GLY A 257 6.45 67.07 -15.50
N LEU A 258 6.04 67.46 -14.30
CA LEU A 258 4.77 67.02 -13.71
C LEU A 258 3.65 67.88 -14.34
N THR A 259 2.71 67.24 -15.02
CA THR A 259 1.51 67.91 -15.53
C THR A 259 0.31 67.51 -14.67
N LEU A 260 -0.33 68.45 -14.08
CA LEU A 260 -1.61 68.27 -13.40
C LEU A 260 -2.70 68.86 -14.32
N ASP A 261 -3.41 67.99 -15.03
CA ASP A 261 -4.50 68.38 -15.92
C ASP A 261 -5.85 68.07 -15.30
N SER A 262 -6.68 69.08 -15.20
CA SER A 262 -8.02 68.96 -14.62
C SER A 262 -9.04 69.35 -15.67
N ALA A 263 -9.58 68.42 -16.43
CA ALA A 263 -10.60 68.63 -17.43
C ALA A 263 -11.93 69.08 -16.77
N GLY A 264 -12.05 70.35 -16.48
CA GLY A 264 -13.23 70.93 -15.89
C GLY A 264 -13.29 70.99 -14.36
N GLY A 265 -12.18 70.64 -13.68
CA GLY A 265 -12.05 70.71 -12.21
C GLY A 265 -11.04 71.78 -11.77
N THR A 266 -10.81 71.91 -10.48
CA THR A 266 -9.84 72.79 -9.86
C THR A 266 -8.63 72.00 -9.37
N VAL A 267 -7.43 72.51 -9.64
CA VAL A 267 -6.22 72.10 -8.93
C VAL A 267 -6.09 73.04 -7.73
N THR A 268 -6.29 72.49 -6.51
CA THR A 268 -6.11 73.31 -5.28
C THR A 268 -4.77 72.91 -4.66
N VAL A 269 -3.97 73.88 -4.35
CA VAL A 269 -2.76 73.79 -3.56
C VAL A 269 -3.02 74.57 -2.30
N ASP A 270 -3.15 73.84 -1.17
CA ASP A 270 -3.37 74.44 0.14
C ASP A 270 -2.02 74.61 0.86
N ASP A 271 -1.82 75.69 1.56
CA ASP A 271 -0.61 75.92 2.38
C ASP A 271 -0.63 75.15 3.69
#